data_68ff0eb7b0073cb176ceffde3e564871
#
_entry.id   68ff0eb7b0073cb176ceffde3e564871
#
_cell.length_a   1.000
_cell.length_b   1.000
_cell.length_c   1.000
_cell.angle_alpha   90.00
_cell.angle_beta   90.00
_cell.angle_gamma   90.00
#
_symmetry.space_group_name_H-M   'P 1'
#
loop_
_entity.id
_entity.type
_entity.pdbx_description
1 polymer ?
#
loop_
_entity_poly.entity_id
_entity_poly.type
_entity_poly.pdbx_seq_one_letter_code
_entity_poly.pdbx_strand_id
1 'polypeptide(L)'
;MRDTQTSPTRADGRADDQLRPSTFNNGIAPHATGSTLIEWGNTHVICAATIEEDVPRWMSAQGVAGGWVTAEYSMLPYSTHERKRRDIAKGKLDGRSSEIQRLIGRSMRAAVDLKKLGSRTLWIDCDVLQADGGTRTASITGAYVAVNLAVHKLISDGLLVESPIAVSYTHLTLPTNREV
;
A
#
# COMPACT_ATOMS: atom_id res chain seq x y z
N MET A 1 -10.36 32.46 35.23
CA MET A 1 -10.63 32.49 33.80
C MET A 1 -9.60 31.56 33.16
N ARG A 2 -10.05 30.43 32.64
CA ARG A 2 -9.15 29.52 31.88
C ARG A 2 -9.15 30.03 30.45
N ASP A 3 -7.98 30.45 29.98
CA ASP A 3 -7.76 30.78 28.58
C ASP A 3 -8.09 29.53 27.75
N THR A 4 -9.15 29.62 26.96
CA THR A 4 -9.42 28.67 25.89
C THR A 4 -8.37 28.87 24.83
N GLN A 5 -7.24 28.15 24.95
CA GLN A 5 -6.32 27.99 23.83
C GLN A 5 -7.10 27.32 22.70
N THR A 6 -7.47 28.10 21.70
CA THR A 6 -7.95 27.59 20.44
C THR A 6 -6.80 26.83 19.82
N SER A 7 -6.90 25.48 19.82
CA SER A 7 -5.93 24.65 19.10
C SER A 7 -5.86 25.11 17.66
N PRO A 8 -4.65 25.26 17.09
CA PRO A 8 -4.50 25.70 15.72
C PRO A 8 -5.21 24.66 14.82
N THR A 9 -6.22 25.10 14.10
CA THR A 9 -6.90 24.27 13.09
C THR A 9 -6.01 24.18 11.85
N ARG A 10 -5.91 22.98 11.26
CA ARG A 10 -5.22 22.78 9.99
C ARG A 10 -5.90 23.57 8.87
N ALA A 11 -5.17 23.82 7.77
CA ALA A 11 -5.68 24.63 6.64
C ALA A 11 -7.00 24.09 6.04
N ASP A 12 -7.30 22.82 6.20
CA ASP A 12 -8.54 22.16 5.78
C ASP A 12 -9.62 22.11 6.88
N GLY A 13 -9.42 22.80 7.99
CA GLY A 13 -10.37 22.92 9.10
C GLY A 13 -10.41 21.72 10.06
N ARG A 14 -9.59 20.68 9.86
CA ARG A 14 -9.53 19.52 10.75
C ARG A 14 -8.77 19.85 12.05
N ALA A 15 -9.15 19.19 13.13
CA ALA A 15 -8.37 19.17 14.37
C ALA A 15 -7.04 18.41 14.16
N ASP A 16 -6.06 18.65 15.06
CA ASP A 16 -4.71 18.07 14.92
C ASP A 16 -4.70 16.54 15.01
N ASP A 17 -5.61 15.96 15.78
CA ASP A 17 -5.82 14.54 15.97
C ASP A 17 -6.82 13.90 14.99
N GLN A 18 -7.45 14.69 14.12
CA GLN A 18 -8.43 14.22 13.16
C GLN A 18 -7.77 13.71 11.88
N LEU A 19 -8.05 12.44 11.54
CA LEU A 19 -7.66 11.86 10.26
C LEU A 19 -8.42 12.50 9.10
N ARG A 20 -7.83 12.50 7.91
CA ARG A 20 -8.57 12.82 6.68
C ARG A 20 -9.63 11.75 6.44
N PRO A 21 -10.79 12.13 5.88
CA PRO A 21 -11.76 11.14 5.40
C PRO A 21 -11.08 10.17 4.44
N SER A 22 -11.34 8.89 4.61
CA SER A 22 -10.80 7.85 3.74
C SER A 22 -11.93 6.99 3.19
N THR A 23 -11.90 6.74 1.88
CA THR A 23 -12.83 5.85 1.19
C THR A 23 -12.06 4.84 0.36
N PHE A 24 -12.69 3.67 0.13
CA PHE A 24 -12.14 2.60 -0.68
C PHE A 24 -13.18 2.17 -1.71
N ASN A 25 -12.83 2.29 -2.98
CA ASN A 25 -13.64 1.78 -4.07
C ASN A 25 -12.95 0.54 -4.64
N ASN A 26 -13.50 -0.63 -4.32
CA ASN A 26 -12.89 -1.92 -4.61
C ASN A 26 -13.25 -2.45 -5.99
N GLY A 27 -12.37 -3.26 -6.58
CA GLY A 27 -12.63 -3.95 -7.84
C GLY A 27 -12.48 -3.06 -9.08
N ILE A 28 -11.77 -1.95 -8.98
CA ILE A 28 -11.62 -0.98 -10.08
C ILE A 28 -10.71 -1.44 -11.23
N ALA A 29 -9.86 -2.44 -10.99
CA ALA A 29 -9.00 -3.06 -11.99
C ALA A 29 -9.41 -4.54 -12.16
N PRO A 30 -10.29 -4.86 -13.10
CA PRO A 30 -10.91 -6.18 -13.19
C PRO A 30 -9.95 -7.32 -13.56
N HIS A 31 -8.79 -7.00 -14.14
CA HIS A 31 -7.76 -7.99 -14.48
C HIS A 31 -6.77 -8.26 -13.33
N ALA A 32 -6.72 -7.39 -12.32
CA ALA A 32 -5.95 -7.66 -11.11
C ALA A 32 -6.67 -8.71 -10.25
N THR A 33 -5.92 -9.46 -9.44
CA THR A 33 -6.50 -10.43 -8.50
C THR A 33 -7.32 -9.71 -7.43
N GLY A 34 -6.85 -8.54 -6.97
CA GLY A 34 -7.57 -7.63 -6.08
C GLY A 34 -7.16 -6.19 -6.34
N SER A 35 -8.08 -5.24 -6.24
CA SER A 35 -7.76 -3.82 -6.47
C SER A 35 -8.68 -2.89 -5.70
N THR A 36 -8.17 -1.71 -5.40
CA THR A 36 -8.92 -0.63 -4.76
C THR A 36 -8.40 0.74 -5.19
N LEU A 37 -9.29 1.70 -5.30
CA LEU A 37 -8.96 3.11 -5.28
C LEU A 37 -9.10 3.59 -3.83
N ILE A 38 -8.01 4.00 -3.22
CA ILE A 38 -8.04 4.71 -1.95
C ILE A 38 -8.10 6.22 -2.21
N GLU A 39 -9.08 6.87 -1.63
CA GLU A 39 -9.19 8.32 -1.56
C GLU A 39 -8.98 8.74 -0.10
N TRP A 40 -7.96 9.50 0.16
CA TRP A 40 -7.63 10.00 1.49
C TRP A 40 -7.58 11.53 1.49
N GLY A 41 -8.74 12.14 1.68
CA GLY A 41 -8.96 13.54 1.32
C GLY A 41 -8.72 13.73 -0.17
N ASN A 42 -7.88 14.68 -0.55
CA ASN A 42 -7.50 14.93 -1.94
C ASN A 42 -6.35 14.04 -2.45
N THR A 43 -5.88 13.06 -1.67
CA THR A 43 -4.88 12.10 -2.16
C THR A 43 -5.58 10.85 -2.66
N HIS A 44 -5.42 10.54 -3.95
CA HIS A 44 -6.06 9.42 -4.64
C HIS A 44 -5.00 8.48 -5.20
N VAL A 45 -5.08 7.20 -4.86
CA VAL A 45 -4.13 6.18 -5.31
C VAL A 45 -4.89 4.93 -5.74
N ILE A 46 -4.63 4.45 -6.95
CA ILE A 46 -5.03 3.11 -7.36
C ILE A 46 -4.00 2.12 -6.82
N CYS A 47 -4.47 1.09 -6.14
CA CYS A 47 -3.64 -0.01 -5.68
C CYS A 47 -4.19 -1.32 -6.25
N ALA A 48 -3.37 -2.07 -6.92
CA ALA A 48 -3.70 -3.37 -7.49
C ALA A 48 -2.75 -4.44 -6.95
N ALA A 49 -3.29 -5.64 -6.73
CA ALA A 49 -2.54 -6.82 -6.33
C ALA A 49 -2.80 -7.92 -7.35
N THR A 50 -1.75 -8.40 -7.99
CA THR A 50 -1.81 -9.51 -8.95
C THR A 50 -1.01 -10.67 -8.38
N ILE A 51 -1.60 -11.87 -8.37
CA ILE A 51 -0.95 -13.08 -7.88
C ILE A 51 -0.69 -14.00 -9.07
N GLU A 52 0.58 -14.38 -9.24
CA GLU A 52 1.05 -15.34 -10.25
C GLU A 52 1.44 -16.65 -9.56
N GLU A 53 1.09 -17.78 -10.18
CA GLU A 53 1.40 -19.14 -9.69
C GLU A 53 2.85 -19.55 -10.01
N ASP A 54 3.78 -18.61 -9.95
CA ASP A 54 5.21 -18.80 -10.18
C ASP A 54 6.03 -17.89 -9.23
N VAL A 55 7.28 -18.24 -9.03
CA VAL A 55 8.24 -17.46 -8.24
C VAL A 55 9.43 -17.05 -9.09
N PRO A 56 10.16 -15.99 -8.73
CA PRO A 56 11.35 -15.58 -9.46
C PRO A 56 12.34 -16.72 -9.67
N ARG A 57 12.90 -16.84 -10.88
CA ARG A 57 13.80 -17.93 -11.28
C ARG A 57 14.95 -18.21 -10.30
N TRP A 58 15.47 -17.15 -9.66
CA TRP A 58 16.53 -17.30 -8.67
C TRP A 58 16.07 -18.06 -7.42
N MET A 59 14.79 -17.91 -7.01
CA MET A 59 14.23 -18.67 -5.87
C MET A 59 14.12 -20.15 -6.23
N SER A 60 13.58 -20.47 -7.40
CA SER A 60 13.49 -21.85 -7.91
C SER A 60 14.88 -22.47 -8.05
N ALA A 61 15.85 -21.72 -8.59
CA ALA A 61 17.21 -22.20 -8.78
C ALA A 61 17.97 -22.47 -7.46
N GLN A 62 17.63 -21.73 -6.40
CA GLN A 62 18.25 -21.85 -5.08
C GLN A 62 17.44 -22.74 -4.12
N GLY A 63 16.31 -23.29 -4.55
CA GLY A 63 15.42 -24.08 -3.70
C GLY A 63 14.83 -23.30 -2.50
N VAL A 64 14.65 -21.99 -2.64
CA VAL A 64 14.05 -21.14 -1.60
C VAL A 64 12.56 -21.41 -1.53
N ALA A 65 12.11 -21.93 -0.39
CA ALA A 65 10.69 -22.20 -0.17
C ALA A 65 9.90 -20.93 0.15
N GLY A 66 8.61 -20.89 -0.27
CA GLY A 66 7.67 -19.82 -0.02
C GLY A 66 7.47 -18.94 -1.25
N GLY A 67 6.66 -17.88 -1.08
CA GLY A 67 6.33 -16.94 -2.12
C GLY A 67 7.23 -15.69 -2.14
N TRP A 68 6.97 -14.85 -3.10
CA TRP A 68 7.64 -13.57 -3.27
C TRP A 68 6.64 -12.41 -3.27
N VAL A 69 7.03 -11.29 -2.67
CA VAL A 69 6.24 -10.05 -2.70
C VAL A 69 7.12 -8.93 -3.24
N THR A 70 6.63 -8.26 -4.25
CA THR A 70 7.25 -7.08 -4.83
C THR A 70 6.23 -5.97 -4.99
N ALA A 71 6.68 -4.72 -5.08
CA ALA A 71 5.80 -3.59 -5.26
C ALA A 71 6.42 -2.58 -6.23
N GLU A 72 5.55 -1.92 -6.97
CA GLU A 72 5.88 -0.77 -7.80
C GLU A 72 5.07 0.45 -7.33
N TYR A 73 5.64 1.63 -7.58
CA TYR A 73 5.00 2.90 -7.22
C TYR A 73 5.29 3.92 -8.30
N SER A 74 4.25 4.56 -8.77
CA SER A 74 4.35 5.61 -9.77
C SER A 74 3.44 6.80 -9.45
N MET A 75 3.92 7.99 -9.76
CA MET A 75 3.09 9.19 -9.77
C MET A 75 2.76 9.52 -11.23
N LEU A 76 1.46 9.56 -11.55
CA LEU A 76 1.03 9.92 -12.91
C LEU A 76 1.38 11.38 -13.22
N PRO A 77 1.59 11.73 -14.50
CA PRO A 77 2.04 13.07 -14.88
C PRO A 77 1.16 14.22 -14.38
N TYR A 78 -0.12 13.98 -14.22
CA TYR A 78 -1.13 14.95 -13.80
C TYR A 78 -1.45 14.86 -12.29
N SER A 79 -0.74 14.05 -11.53
CA SER A 79 -1.02 13.83 -10.10
C SER A 79 -0.61 15.01 -9.21
N THR A 80 0.16 15.95 -9.71
CA THR A 80 0.66 17.15 -9.00
C THR A 80 0.26 18.41 -9.74
N HIS A 81 0.27 19.57 -9.06
CA HIS A 81 -0.03 20.86 -9.67
C HIS A 81 0.82 21.15 -10.91
N GLU A 82 2.12 20.89 -10.81
CA GLU A 82 3.01 20.92 -11.96
C GLU A 82 3.12 19.53 -12.57
N ARG A 83 3.07 19.44 -13.91
CA ARG A 83 3.15 18.17 -14.61
C ARG A 83 4.48 17.44 -14.32
N LYS A 84 4.39 16.27 -13.70
CA LYS A 84 5.54 15.39 -13.49
C LYS A 84 5.90 14.65 -14.77
N ARG A 85 7.19 14.62 -15.16
CA ARG A 85 7.65 13.76 -16.25
C ARG A 85 7.61 12.29 -15.81
N ARG A 86 7.21 11.39 -16.70
CA ARG A 86 7.29 9.95 -16.44
C ARG A 86 8.73 9.53 -16.22
N ASP A 87 8.98 8.65 -15.25
CA ASP A 87 10.33 8.19 -14.93
C ASP A 87 10.99 7.46 -16.10
N ILE A 88 10.22 6.69 -16.87
CA ILE A 88 10.70 6.03 -18.09
C ILE A 88 11.25 7.04 -19.12
N ALA A 89 10.66 8.23 -19.21
CA ALA A 89 11.14 9.28 -20.12
C ALA A 89 12.45 9.93 -19.64
N LYS A 90 12.88 9.66 -18.41
CA LYS A 90 14.16 10.07 -17.83
C LYS A 90 15.23 8.97 -17.93
N GLY A 91 14.85 7.77 -18.37
CA GLY A 91 15.73 6.59 -18.45
C GLY A 91 16.12 5.98 -17.11
N LYS A 92 15.55 6.48 -16.00
CA LYS A 92 15.76 5.93 -14.64
C LYS A 92 14.60 6.27 -13.73
N LEU A 93 14.37 5.40 -12.75
CA LEU A 93 13.43 5.68 -11.66
C LEU A 93 13.90 6.90 -10.86
N ASP A 94 12.95 7.73 -10.47
CA ASP A 94 13.18 8.79 -9.50
C ASP A 94 13.52 8.18 -8.13
N GLY A 95 14.46 8.79 -7.42
CA GLY A 95 14.89 8.31 -6.10
C GLY A 95 13.73 8.22 -5.10
N ARG A 96 12.78 9.15 -5.15
CA ARG A 96 11.56 9.12 -4.35
C ARG A 96 10.66 7.93 -4.71
N SER A 97 10.42 7.69 -5.99
CA SER A 97 9.62 6.55 -6.46
C SER A 97 10.24 5.23 -6.01
N SER A 98 11.56 5.10 -6.18
CA SER A 98 12.31 3.92 -5.73
C SER A 98 12.26 3.70 -4.20
N GLU A 99 12.37 4.77 -3.42
CA GLU A 99 12.27 4.71 -1.95
C GLU A 99 10.89 4.22 -1.52
N ILE A 100 9.81 4.81 -2.09
CA ILE A 100 8.43 4.47 -1.71
C ILE A 100 8.08 3.05 -2.15
N GLN A 101 8.46 2.65 -3.35
CA GLN A 101 8.32 1.28 -3.86
C GLN A 101 8.91 0.25 -2.88
N ARG A 102 10.14 0.50 -2.43
CA ARG A 102 10.81 -0.37 -1.44
C ARG A 102 10.11 -0.38 -0.09
N LEU A 103 9.55 0.76 0.33
CA LEU A 103 8.81 0.89 1.57
C LEU A 103 7.51 0.07 1.53
N ILE A 104 6.72 0.18 0.44
CA ILE A 104 5.50 -0.61 0.24
C ILE A 104 5.84 -2.11 0.27
N GLY A 105 6.83 -2.54 -0.52
CA GLY A 105 7.25 -3.94 -0.57
C GLY A 105 7.67 -4.49 0.80
N ARG A 106 8.41 -3.72 1.60
CA ARG A 106 8.79 -4.13 2.96
C ARG A 106 7.58 -4.22 3.90
N SER A 107 6.66 -3.26 3.81
CA SER A 107 5.44 -3.25 4.63
C SER A 107 4.59 -4.48 4.33
N MET A 108 4.42 -4.82 3.06
CA MET A 108 3.62 -5.99 2.67
C MET A 108 4.31 -7.30 3.02
N ARG A 109 5.64 -7.39 2.90
CA ARG A 109 6.37 -8.59 3.37
C ARG A 109 6.29 -8.79 4.88
N ALA A 110 6.11 -7.74 5.66
CA ALA A 110 5.86 -7.86 7.10
C ALA A 110 4.42 -8.30 7.42
N ALA A 111 3.48 -8.04 6.52
CA ALA A 111 2.06 -8.34 6.69
C ALA A 111 1.65 -9.70 6.10
N VAL A 112 2.46 -10.29 5.21
CA VAL A 112 2.15 -11.54 4.51
C VAL A 112 3.13 -12.64 4.92
N ASP A 113 2.62 -13.77 5.38
CA ASP A 113 3.41 -14.98 5.59
C ASP A 113 3.74 -15.62 4.23
N LEU A 114 4.98 -15.43 3.80
CA LEU A 114 5.45 -15.91 2.49
C LEU A 114 5.43 -17.45 2.38
N LYS A 115 5.53 -18.18 3.49
CA LYS A 115 5.43 -19.63 3.47
C LYS A 115 4.00 -20.10 3.19
N LYS A 116 3.02 -19.44 3.82
CA LYS A 116 1.60 -19.71 3.59
C LYS A 116 1.13 -19.25 2.22
N LEU A 117 1.75 -18.23 1.64
CA LEU A 117 1.47 -17.81 0.26
C LEU A 117 1.82 -18.92 -0.74
N GLY A 118 2.77 -19.78 -0.40
CA GLY A 118 3.23 -20.86 -1.27
C GLY A 118 4.09 -20.33 -2.42
N SER A 119 4.33 -21.18 -3.43
CA SER A 119 5.18 -20.83 -4.59
C SER A 119 4.48 -19.84 -5.55
N ARG A 120 4.17 -18.65 -5.05
CA ARG A 120 3.46 -17.58 -5.78
C ARG A 120 4.22 -16.27 -5.68
N THR A 121 4.07 -15.44 -6.70
CA THR A 121 4.51 -14.04 -6.67
C THR A 121 3.33 -13.12 -6.52
N LEU A 122 3.39 -12.26 -5.51
CA LEU A 122 2.44 -11.18 -5.29
C LEU A 122 3.05 -9.87 -5.80
N TRP A 123 2.51 -9.36 -6.90
CA TRP A 123 2.81 -8.05 -7.46
C TRP A 123 1.87 -7.02 -6.90
N ILE A 124 2.40 -5.88 -6.51
CA ILE A 124 1.62 -4.77 -5.96
C ILE A 124 1.96 -3.51 -6.74
N ASP A 125 0.96 -2.95 -7.41
CA ASP A 125 1.10 -1.75 -8.20
C ASP A 125 0.33 -0.60 -7.54
N CYS A 126 1.01 0.53 -7.34
CA CYS A 126 0.43 1.72 -6.73
C CYS A 126 0.62 2.93 -7.63
N ASP A 127 -0.46 3.39 -8.24
CA ASP A 127 -0.47 4.55 -9.13
C ASP A 127 -1.17 5.74 -8.49
N VAL A 128 -0.43 6.82 -8.28
CA VAL A 128 -0.97 8.05 -7.70
C VAL A 128 -1.66 8.86 -8.78
N LEU A 129 -2.98 9.03 -8.63
CA LEU A 129 -3.83 9.85 -9.51
C LEU A 129 -3.79 11.33 -9.10
N GLN A 130 -3.83 11.58 -7.79
CA GLN A 130 -3.79 12.91 -7.21
C GLN A 130 -3.00 12.89 -5.91
N ALA A 131 -2.07 13.83 -5.78
CA ALA A 131 -1.18 13.93 -4.63
C ALA A 131 -1.44 15.24 -3.86
N ASP A 132 -1.95 15.08 -2.64
CA ASP A 132 -2.16 16.17 -1.67
C ASP A 132 -1.55 15.80 -0.30
N GLY A 133 -0.30 15.33 -0.32
CA GLY A 133 0.39 14.78 0.86
C GLY A 133 -0.06 13.37 1.23
N GLY A 134 0.79 12.63 1.93
CA GLY A 134 0.48 11.29 2.44
C GLY A 134 0.39 10.19 1.38
N THR A 135 0.95 10.36 0.18
CA THR A 135 0.90 9.31 -0.86
C THR A 135 1.55 8.00 -0.43
N ARG A 136 2.59 8.03 0.40
CA ARG A 136 3.23 6.83 0.97
C ARG A 136 2.27 6.01 1.82
N THR A 137 1.62 6.68 2.78
CA THR A 137 0.68 6.04 3.71
C THR A 137 -0.57 5.57 2.98
N ALA A 138 -1.11 6.37 2.06
CA ALA A 138 -2.23 5.97 1.22
C ALA A 138 -1.89 4.73 0.38
N SER A 139 -0.71 4.69 -0.26
CA SER A 139 -0.26 3.53 -1.05
C SER A 139 -0.10 2.28 -0.19
N ILE A 140 0.49 2.37 1.01
CA ILE A 140 0.63 1.21 1.91
C ILE A 140 -0.73 0.70 2.36
N THR A 141 -1.64 1.61 2.75
CA THR A 141 -2.98 1.24 3.19
C THR A 141 -3.81 0.65 2.06
N GLY A 142 -3.80 1.27 0.88
CA GLY A 142 -4.49 0.76 -0.30
C GLY A 142 -3.91 -0.57 -0.80
N ALA A 143 -2.57 -0.72 -0.79
CA ALA A 143 -1.90 -1.97 -1.10
C ALA A 143 -2.36 -3.11 -0.16
N TYR A 144 -2.44 -2.83 1.14
CA TYR A 144 -2.92 -3.81 2.11
C TYR A 144 -4.37 -4.23 1.83
N VAL A 145 -5.26 -3.30 1.50
CA VAL A 145 -6.64 -3.62 1.11
C VAL A 145 -6.68 -4.45 -0.18
N ALA A 146 -5.93 -4.06 -1.21
CA ALA A 146 -5.85 -4.80 -2.48
C ALA A 146 -5.33 -6.23 -2.29
N VAL A 147 -4.30 -6.42 -1.44
CA VAL A 147 -3.75 -7.74 -1.09
C VAL A 147 -4.79 -8.58 -0.34
N ASN A 148 -5.54 -8.00 0.61
CA ASN A 148 -6.62 -8.72 1.28
C ASN A 148 -7.69 -9.19 0.30
N LEU A 149 -8.12 -8.34 -0.63
CA LEU A 149 -9.08 -8.70 -1.66
C LEU A 149 -8.56 -9.84 -2.55
N ALA A 150 -7.28 -9.77 -2.96
CA ALA A 150 -6.64 -10.82 -3.74
C ALA A 150 -6.58 -12.15 -3.00
N VAL A 151 -6.19 -12.14 -1.74
CA VAL A 151 -6.15 -13.34 -0.89
C VAL A 151 -7.54 -13.93 -0.68
N HIS A 152 -8.54 -13.09 -0.39
CA HIS A 152 -9.92 -13.55 -0.27
C HIS A 152 -10.42 -14.23 -1.54
N LYS A 153 -10.08 -13.68 -2.71
CA LYS A 153 -10.41 -14.30 -3.98
C LYS A 153 -9.75 -15.69 -4.12
N LEU A 154 -8.45 -15.81 -3.83
CA LEU A 154 -7.77 -17.11 -3.90
C LEU A 154 -8.36 -18.15 -2.94
N ILE A 155 -8.78 -17.74 -1.75
CA ILE A 155 -9.47 -18.65 -0.81
C ILE A 155 -10.83 -19.05 -1.36
N SER A 156 -11.59 -18.11 -1.89
CA SER A 156 -12.89 -18.35 -2.52
C SER A 156 -12.81 -19.30 -3.71
N ASP A 157 -11.75 -19.17 -4.50
CA ASP A 157 -11.46 -20.01 -5.67
C ASP A 157 -10.85 -21.38 -5.28
N GLY A 158 -10.63 -21.64 -3.98
CA GLY A 158 -10.04 -22.88 -3.47
C GLY A 158 -8.55 -23.05 -3.73
N LEU A 159 -7.86 -21.98 -4.14
CA LEU A 159 -6.42 -21.97 -4.43
C LEU A 159 -5.55 -21.76 -3.18
N LEU A 160 -6.14 -21.24 -2.11
CA LEU A 160 -5.54 -21.15 -0.79
C LEU A 160 -6.46 -21.75 0.27
N VAL A 161 -5.89 -22.54 1.18
CA VAL A 161 -6.63 -23.17 2.28
C VAL A 161 -6.83 -22.20 3.45
N GLU A 162 -5.85 -21.36 3.72
CA GLU A 162 -5.88 -20.37 4.80
C GLU A 162 -5.26 -19.05 4.36
N SER A 163 -5.61 -17.97 5.06
CA SER A 163 -5.05 -16.66 4.75
C SER A 163 -3.57 -16.57 5.12
N PRO A 164 -2.70 -16.15 4.20
CA PRO A 164 -1.31 -15.84 4.48
C PRO A 164 -1.15 -14.47 5.15
N ILE A 165 -2.22 -13.70 5.33
CA ILE A 165 -2.13 -12.39 5.95
C ILE A 165 -1.96 -12.57 7.45
N ALA A 166 -0.83 -12.10 7.97
CA ALA A 166 -0.61 -12.00 9.40
C ALA A 166 -1.66 -11.04 10.02
N VAL A 167 -2.05 -11.32 11.27
CA VAL A 167 -3.10 -10.58 11.98
C VAL A 167 -2.91 -9.08 11.82
N SER A 168 -3.96 -8.39 11.39
CA SER A 168 -3.93 -7.00 10.99
C SER A 168 -3.75 -5.99 12.14
N TYR A 169 -3.67 -6.46 13.38
CA TYR A 169 -3.31 -5.63 14.53
C TYR A 169 -2.22 -6.34 15.34
N THR A 170 -1.04 -5.85 15.24
CA THR A 170 -0.10 -5.95 16.33
C THR A 170 -0.55 -4.95 17.39
N HIS A 171 -0.53 -5.33 18.66
CA HIS A 171 -0.58 -4.36 19.73
C HIS A 171 0.62 -3.44 19.58
N LEU A 172 0.42 -2.31 18.92
CA LEU A 172 1.35 -1.21 19.00
C LEU A 172 1.13 -0.59 20.38
N THR A 173 1.81 -1.12 21.38
CA THR A 173 2.07 -0.36 22.59
C THR A 173 3.01 0.76 22.19
N LEU A 174 2.43 1.91 21.84
CA LEU A 174 3.20 3.13 21.80
C LEU A 174 3.74 3.31 23.21
N PRO A 175 5.05 3.48 23.41
CA PRO A 175 5.57 3.90 24.69
C PRO A 175 4.87 5.22 25.01
N THR A 176 3.96 5.18 25.99
CA THR A 176 3.46 6.40 26.60
C THR A 176 4.65 6.99 27.32
N ASN A 177 5.29 7.96 26.73
CA ASN A 177 6.15 8.87 27.46
C ASN A 177 5.27 9.61 28.45
N ARG A 178 5.07 8.99 29.59
CA ARG A 178 4.76 9.71 30.81
C ARG A 178 6.09 10.25 31.31
N GLU A 179 6.42 11.40 30.85
CA GLU A 179 7.34 12.26 31.58
C GLU A 179 6.55 13.35 32.25
N VAL A 180 6.77 13.36 33.51
CA VAL A 180 6.38 14.23 34.60
C VAL A 180 6.65 15.72 34.29
#